data_24efefe441b2cb638916657fd5e45202
#
_entry.id   24efefe441b2cb638916657fd5e45202
#
_cell.length_a   1.000
_cell.length_b   1.000
_cell.length_c   1.000
_cell.angle_alpha   90.00
_cell.angle_beta   90.00
_cell.angle_gamma   90.00
#
_symmetry.space_group_name_H-M   'P 1'
#
loop_
_entity.id
_entity.type
_entity.pdbx_description
1 polymer ?
#
loop_
_entity_poly.entity_id
_entity_poly.type
_entity_poly.pdbx_seq_one_letter_code
_entity_poly.pdbx_strand_id
1 'polypeptide(L)'
;MVSVNKGEWDRSKGVEADYLFHQTWIAACNRKLRPGGTIWISGTYHSIYQCGYALQVEGMHVLNDIAWFKPNASPNLSCRMFTASHETLLWARTSKKDKHVFNYEAMKYGDFPKDIMKKPEKQMRSVWHIPLTKKSEKAFGRHPTQKPEALLERVVLASTNPGDLILDPFMGSGTTGVAALRHGRRFIGIEMDEAYLEGIARPRLQAELDLFRDIPATGQKPNTEAQLWHEIDGIMKAGK
;
A
#
# COMPACT_ATOMS: atom_id res chain seq x y z
N MET A 1 8.69 -3.44 27.26
CA MET A 1 8.04 -3.09 25.98
C MET A 1 7.05 -4.20 25.68
N VAL A 2 5.75 -3.94 25.70
CA VAL A 2 4.80 -4.92 25.19
C VAL A 2 4.89 -4.80 23.66
N SER A 3 5.79 -5.60 23.08
CA SER A 3 5.83 -5.72 21.61
C SER A 3 4.57 -6.47 21.21
N VAL A 4 3.74 -5.85 20.39
CA VAL A 4 2.73 -6.60 19.65
C VAL A 4 3.50 -7.66 18.88
N ASN A 5 3.30 -8.94 19.18
CA ASN A 5 3.94 -10.01 18.42
C ASN A 5 3.31 -10.02 17.02
N LYS A 6 4.02 -9.47 16.07
CA LYS A 6 3.58 -9.36 14.68
C LYS A 6 4.01 -10.56 13.82
N GLY A 7 4.72 -11.50 14.43
CA GLY A 7 5.29 -12.67 13.78
C GLY A 7 6.82 -12.61 13.68
N GLU A 8 7.44 -13.75 13.33
CA GLU A 8 8.90 -13.83 13.20
C GLU A 8 9.45 -13.01 12.01
N TRP A 9 8.62 -12.82 11.00
CA TRP A 9 8.95 -12.03 9.81
C TRP A 9 9.20 -10.53 10.08
N ASP A 10 8.69 -9.97 11.22
CA ASP A 10 8.86 -8.55 11.61
C ASP A 10 10.01 -8.36 12.63
N ARG A 11 10.79 -9.40 12.89
CA ARG A 11 11.93 -9.32 13.82
C ARG A 11 13.16 -8.75 13.11
N SER A 12 13.73 -7.71 13.69
CA SER A 12 15.02 -7.18 13.26
C SER A 12 16.12 -8.22 13.40
N LYS A 13 16.96 -8.33 12.38
CA LYS A 13 18.20 -9.16 12.36
C LYS A 13 19.45 -8.30 12.55
N GLY A 14 19.29 -7.04 12.92
CA GLY A 14 20.33 -6.03 13.05
C GLY A 14 20.31 -5.03 11.90
N VAL A 15 20.87 -3.85 12.16
CA VAL A 15 20.74 -2.67 11.26
C VAL A 15 21.19 -2.96 9.84
N GLU A 16 22.33 -3.65 9.69
CA GLU A 16 22.90 -3.98 8.36
C GLU A 16 22.03 -4.99 7.61
N ALA A 17 21.61 -6.06 8.29
CA ALA A 17 20.79 -7.10 7.69
C ALA A 17 19.40 -6.57 7.29
N ASP A 18 18.79 -5.73 8.12
CA ASP A 18 17.53 -5.08 7.85
C ASP A 18 17.65 -4.12 6.66
N TYR A 19 18.72 -3.34 6.59
CA TYR A 19 19.00 -2.48 5.44
C TYR A 19 19.16 -3.28 4.14
N LEU A 20 19.96 -4.34 4.14
CA LEU A 20 20.17 -5.20 2.96
C LEU A 20 18.86 -5.85 2.50
N PHE A 21 18.02 -6.28 3.44
CA PHE A 21 16.70 -6.78 3.12
C PHE A 21 15.86 -5.70 2.39
N HIS A 22 15.81 -4.49 2.95
CA HIS A 22 15.05 -3.39 2.33
C HIS A 22 15.61 -3.01 0.96
N GLN A 23 16.92 -2.91 0.81
CA GLN A 23 17.56 -2.64 -0.47
C GLN A 23 17.24 -3.71 -1.50
N THR A 24 17.30 -4.98 -1.12
CA THR A 24 17.09 -6.12 -2.04
C THR A 24 15.70 -6.09 -2.67
N TRP A 25 14.64 -5.96 -1.86
CA TRP A 25 13.30 -5.95 -2.42
C TRP A 25 12.97 -4.64 -3.13
N ILE A 26 13.48 -3.49 -2.69
CA ILE A 26 13.33 -2.20 -3.39
C ILE A 26 13.97 -2.27 -4.78
N ALA A 27 15.19 -2.81 -4.88
CA ALA A 27 15.86 -3.03 -6.16
C ALA A 27 15.05 -3.98 -7.06
N ALA A 28 14.48 -5.04 -6.51
CA ALA A 28 13.64 -5.96 -7.27
C ALA A 28 12.39 -5.27 -7.82
N CYS A 29 11.71 -4.46 -7.01
CA CYS A 29 10.57 -3.66 -7.43
C CYS A 29 10.96 -2.62 -8.48
N ASN A 30 12.08 -1.89 -8.29
CA ASN A 30 12.54 -0.87 -9.22
C ASN A 30 12.77 -1.45 -10.63
N ARG A 31 13.36 -2.66 -10.73
CA ARG A 31 13.55 -3.37 -12.02
C ARG A 31 12.24 -3.73 -12.73
N LYS A 32 11.12 -3.81 -12.01
CA LYS A 32 9.79 -4.17 -12.57
C LYS A 32 8.91 -2.95 -12.86
N LEU A 33 9.25 -1.79 -12.33
CA LEU A 33 8.54 -0.56 -12.63
C LEU A 33 8.84 -0.11 -14.08
N ARG A 34 7.79 0.27 -14.80
CA ARG A 34 7.95 0.96 -16.09
C ARG A 34 8.56 2.36 -15.87
N PRO A 35 9.14 2.99 -16.88
CA PRO A 35 9.54 4.40 -16.81
C PRO A 35 8.36 5.26 -16.32
N GLY A 36 8.57 6.08 -15.28
CA GLY A 36 7.52 6.85 -14.64
C GLY A 36 6.65 6.07 -13.66
N GLY A 37 6.88 4.79 -13.47
CA GLY A 37 6.28 4.02 -12.38
C GLY A 37 6.71 4.56 -11.02
N THR A 38 5.84 4.38 -10.01
CA THR A 38 6.09 4.87 -8.65
C THR A 38 6.00 3.74 -7.64
N ILE A 39 6.70 3.92 -6.52
CA ILE A 39 6.65 3.04 -5.37
C ILE A 39 6.18 3.81 -4.14
N TRP A 40 5.36 3.16 -3.33
CA TRP A 40 4.92 3.65 -2.04
C TRP A 40 5.36 2.70 -0.94
N ILE A 41 6.01 3.21 0.09
CA ILE A 41 6.48 2.41 1.21
C ILE A 41 5.96 3.03 2.50
N SER A 42 5.19 2.28 3.28
CA SER A 42 4.73 2.72 4.60
C SER A 42 5.54 2.02 5.69
N GLY A 43 5.93 2.77 6.70
CA GLY A 43 6.67 2.21 7.83
C GLY A 43 6.71 3.11 9.05
N THR A 44 7.04 2.49 10.18
CA THR A 44 7.38 3.21 11.40
C THR A 44 8.82 3.69 11.36
N TYR A 45 9.19 4.55 12.31
CA TYR A 45 10.57 5.06 12.43
C TYR A 45 11.65 3.96 12.58
N HIS A 46 11.27 2.73 12.88
CA HIS A 46 12.20 1.61 13.01
C HIS A 46 12.80 1.15 11.66
N SER A 47 12.07 1.32 10.55
CA SER A 47 12.47 0.80 9.24
C SER A 47 12.43 1.84 8.11
N ILE A 48 11.59 2.87 8.23
CA ILE A 48 11.32 3.79 7.12
C ILE A 48 12.55 4.58 6.66
N TYR A 49 13.47 4.90 7.57
CA TYR A 49 14.70 5.61 7.23
C TYR A 49 15.66 4.76 6.39
N GLN A 50 15.73 3.45 6.69
CA GLN A 50 16.49 2.49 5.89
C GLN A 50 15.88 2.34 4.48
N CYS A 51 14.55 2.28 4.38
CA CYS A 51 13.85 2.28 3.10
C CYS A 51 14.13 3.57 2.30
N GLY A 52 14.11 4.74 2.96
CA GLY A 52 14.41 6.02 2.33
C GLY A 52 15.84 6.09 1.79
N TYR A 53 16.80 5.57 2.54
CA TYR A 53 18.19 5.48 2.09
C TYR A 53 18.34 4.49 0.92
N ALA A 54 17.71 3.31 1.02
CA ALA A 54 17.73 2.31 -0.04
C ALA A 54 17.14 2.84 -1.36
N LEU A 55 16.03 3.60 -1.33
CA LEU A 55 15.46 4.24 -2.52
C LEU A 55 16.49 5.14 -3.23
N GLN A 56 17.25 5.93 -2.46
CA GLN A 56 18.28 6.83 -3.00
C GLN A 56 19.47 6.05 -3.58
N VAL A 57 19.92 5.00 -2.91
CA VAL A 57 21.00 4.13 -3.40
C VAL A 57 20.61 3.44 -4.71
N GLU A 58 19.34 3.03 -4.85
CA GLU A 58 18.80 2.44 -6.08
C GLU A 58 18.50 3.50 -7.19
N GLY A 59 18.90 4.76 -6.99
CA GLY A 59 18.74 5.84 -7.97
C GLY A 59 17.31 6.33 -8.14
N MET A 60 16.40 5.91 -7.27
CA MET A 60 15.02 6.38 -7.31
C MET A 60 14.91 7.81 -6.76
N HIS A 61 13.94 8.56 -7.28
CA HIS A 61 13.69 9.94 -6.86
C HIS A 61 12.51 10.01 -5.90
N VAL A 62 12.78 10.31 -4.64
CA VAL A 62 11.74 10.52 -3.62
C VAL A 62 10.96 11.80 -3.96
N LEU A 63 9.66 11.68 -4.06
CA LEU A 63 8.72 12.77 -4.37
C LEU A 63 8.17 13.42 -3.11
N ASN A 64 7.74 12.60 -2.15
CA ASN A 64 7.23 13.04 -0.85
C ASN A 64 7.56 12.02 0.24
N ASP A 65 7.68 12.56 1.45
CA ASP A 65 7.46 11.89 2.72
C ASP A 65 6.11 12.36 3.28
N ILE A 66 5.21 11.43 3.54
CA ILE A 66 3.86 11.74 3.99
C ILE A 66 3.67 11.22 5.40
N ALA A 67 3.29 12.09 6.32
CA ALA A 67 2.90 11.70 7.66
C ALA A 67 1.43 11.24 7.68
N TRP A 68 1.22 9.93 7.81
CA TRP A 68 -0.09 9.39 8.10
C TRP A 68 -0.37 9.50 9.59
N PHE A 69 -1.11 10.53 10.00
CA PHE A 69 -1.54 10.74 11.37
C PHE A 69 -2.72 9.84 11.73
N LYS A 70 -2.58 9.12 12.83
CA LYS A 70 -3.53 8.17 13.40
C LYS A 70 -4.17 8.77 14.65
N PRO A 71 -5.36 9.39 14.58
CA PRO A 71 -5.96 10.09 15.72
C PRO A 71 -6.32 9.15 16.88
N ASN A 72 -6.46 7.86 16.59
CA ASN A 72 -6.82 6.81 17.54
C ASN A 72 -5.65 5.84 17.81
N ALA A 73 -4.40 6.34 17.76
CA ALA A 73 -3.23 5.56 18.11
C ALA A 73 -3.28 5.12 19.59
N SER A 74 -2.84 3.88 19.84
CA SER A 74 -2.76 3.35 21.21
C SER A 74 -1.70 4.10 22.03
N PRO A 75 -1.97 4.38 23.32
CA PRO A 75 -1.02 5.08 24.17
C PRO A 75 0.27 4.28 24.39
N ASN A 76 1.35 4.99 24.69
CA ASN A 76 2.60 4.36 25.09
C ASN A 76 2.53 3.95 26.55
N LEU A 77 2.41 2.64 26.80
CA LEU A 77 2.26 2.08 28.14
C LEU A 77 3.52 2.22 29.02
N SER A 78 4.70 2.49 28.44
CA SER A 78 5.92 2.70 29.22
C SER A 78 5.98 4.07 29.89
N CYS A 79 5.18 5.03 29.45
CA CYS A 79 5.15 6.43 29.90
C CYS A 79 6.52 7.12 29.80
N ARG A 80 7.42 6.65 28.93
CA ARG A 80 8.79 7.16 28.78
C ARG A 80 9.06 7.81 27.43
N MET A 81 8.10 7.81 26.53
CA MET A 81 8.18 8.43 25.20
C MET A 81 6.80 8.82 24.73
N PHE A 82 6.74 9.67 23.73
CA PHE A 82 5.48 10.06 23.12
C PHE A 82 4.78 8.89 22.44
N THR A 83 3.45 8.94 22.39
CA THR A 83 2.65 7.99 21.59
C THR A 83 3.01 8.10 20.13
N ALA A 84 3.34 6.96 19.51
CA ALA A 84 3.63 6.89 18.07
C ALA A 84 2.32 7.03 17.27
N SER A 85 1.88 8.28 17.10
CA SER A 85 0.60 8.62 16.48
C SER A 85 0.67 8.81 14.96
N HIS A 86 1.80 8.53 14.33
CA HIS A 86 1.92 8.55 12.87
C HIS A 86 2.80 7.42 12.34
N GLU A 87 2.62 7.15 11.07
CA GLU A 87 3.57 6.40 10.24
C GLU A 87 3.97 7.27 9.05
N THR A 88 5.15 7.01 8.50
CA THR A 88 5.61 7.71 7.30
C THR A 88 5.33 6.86 6.06
N LEU A 89 4.83 7.51 5.00
CA LEU A 89 4.77 6.93 3.66
C LEU A 89 5.80 7.65 2.80
N LEU A 90 6.73 6.91 2.24
CA LEU A 90 7.64 7.41 1.21
C LEU A 90 7.02 7.16 -0.16
N TRP A 91 6.98 8.20 -0.98
CA TRP A 91 6.57 8.11 -2.38
C TRP A 91 7.75 8.45 -3.27
N ALA A 92 8.12 7.52 -4.15
CA ALA A 92 9.25 7.70 -5.04
C ALA A 92 8.91 7.23 -6.47
N ARG A 93 9.64 7.75 -7.45
CA ARG A 93 9.57 7.34 -8.87
C ARG A 93 10.91 6.77 -9.33
N THR A 94 10.87 6.06 -10.45
CA THR A 94 12.02 5.36 -11.04
C THR A 94 13.24 6.26 -11.24
N SER A 95 13.05 7.50 -11.74
CA SER A 95 14.15 8.46 -11.85
C SER A 95 13.65 9.90 -11.83
N LYS A 96 14.55 10.86 -11.63
CA LYS A 96 14.23 12.29 -11.68
C LYS A 96 13.79 12.74 -13.08
N LYS A 97 14.18 12.03 -14.13
CA LYS A 97 13.87 12.38 -15.53
C LYS A 97 12.48 11.90 -15.98
N ASP A 98 11.98 10.83 -15.35
CA ASP A 98 10.73 10.21 -15.77
C ASP A 98 9.51 11.02 -15.29
N LYS A 99 8.50 11.14 -16.15
CA LYS A 99 7.21 11.67 -15.75
C LYS A 99 6.41 10.57 -15.05
N HIS A 100 5.84 10.87 -13.90
CA HIS A 100 4.97 9.96 -13.16
C HIS A 100 3.51 10.44 -13.20
N VAL A 101 2.59 9.54 -12.89
CA VAL A 101 1.18 9.89 -12.70
C VAL A 101 1.00 10.58 -11.35
N PHE A 102 0.37 11.74 -11.37
CA PHE A 102 -0.18 12.40 -10.19
C PHE A 102 -1.52 13.03 -10.53
N ASN A 103 -2.58 12.49 -10.00
CA ASN A 103 -3.95 12.94 -10.24
C ASN A 103 -4.27 14.15 -9.37
N TYR A 104 -3.66 15.28 -9.71
CA TYR A 104 -3.71 16.53 -8.94
C TYR A 104 -5.13 16.99 -8.64
N GLU A 105 -6.01 16.99 -9.66
CA GLU A 105 -7.40 17.45 -9.50
C GLU A 105 -8.19 16.52 -8.59
N ALA A 106 -8.00 15.21 -8.68
CA ALA A 106 -8.63 14.24 -7.79
C ALA A 106 -8.19 14.45 -6.33
N MET A 107 -6.91 14.77 -6.09
CA MET A 107 -6.41 15.06 -4.75
C MET A 107 -6.85 16.43 -4.23
N LYS A 108 -7.03 17.39 -5.12
CA LYS A 108 -7.47 18.74 -4.77
C LYS A 108 -8.96 18.81 -4.45
N TYR A 109 -9.80 18.21 -5.29
CA TYR A 109 -11.26 18.33 -5.21
C TYR A 109 -11.95 17.08 -4.67
N GLY A 110 -11.25 15.97 -4.52
CA GLY A 110 -11.80 14.74 -3.95
C GLY A 110 -12.34 14.93 -2.53
N ASP A 111 -13.31 14.11 -2.18
CA ASP A 111 -13.90 14.11 -0.84
C ASP A 111 -13.01 13.38 0.16
N PHE A 112 -12.36 14.16 1.02
CA PHE A 112 -11.52 13.67 2.11
C PHE A 112 -11.96 14.31 3.44
N PRO A 113 -13.19 14.08 3.90
CA PRO A 113 -13.83 14.87 4.96
C PRO A 113 -13.14 14.77 6.32
N LYS A 114 -12.33 13.70 6.54
CA LYS A 114 -11.59 13.49 7.79
C LYS A 114 -10.18 14.06 7.77
N ASP A 115 -9.76 14.63 6.67
CA ASP A 115 -8.43 15.22 6.57
C ASP A 115 -8.46 16.69 7.01
N ILE A 116 -8.27 16.92 8.31
CA ILE A 116 -8.34 18.25 8.93
C ILE A 116 -7.33 19.25 8.37
N MET A 117 -6.27 18.76 7.72
CA MET A 117 -5.27 19.61 7.08
C MET A 117 -5.65 20.04 5.67
N LYS A 118 -6.66 19.38 5.08
CA LYS A 118 -7.17 19.72 3.76
C LYS A 118 -8.20 20.84 3.88
N LYS A 119 -7.98 21.91 3.14
CA LYS A 119 -8.97 22.97 2.97
C LYS A 119 -9.66 22.82 1.60
N PRO A 120 -10.93 23.13 1.47
CA PRO A 120 -11.62 23.12 0.17
C PRO A 120 -10.81 23.89 -0.88
N GLU A 121 -10.75 23.37 -2.09
CA GLU A 121 -10.08 23.98 -3.25
C GLU A 121 -8.57 24.28 -3.07
N LYS A 122 -7.95 23.80 -2.01
CA LYS A 122 -6.51 23.88 -1.81
C LYS A 122 -5.84 22.54 -2.07
N GLN A 123 -4.59 22.60 -2.51
CA GLN A 123 -3.78 21.41 -2.71
C GLN A 123 -3.70 20.58 -1.43
N MET A 124 -3.85 19.25 -1.55
CA MET A 124 -3.65 18.32 -0.45
C MET A 124 -2.22 18.43 0.09
N ARG A 125 -2.09 18.37 1.40
CA ARG A 125 -0.80 18.42 2.09
C ARG A 125 -0.26 17.02 2.37
N SER A 126 1.01 16.94 2.78
CA SER A 126 1.72 15.70 3.15
C SER A 126 1.43 15.22 4.58
N VAL A 127 0.39 15.71 5.23
CA VAL A 127 -0.10 15.21 6.53
C VAL A 127 -1.53 14.71 6.33
N TRP A 128 -1.70 13.38 6.43
CA TRP A 128 -2.99 12.73 6.19
C TRP A 128 -3.61 12.26 7.49
N HIS A 129 -4.83 12.69 7.77
CA HIS A 129 -5.57 12.32 8.96
C HIS A 129 -6.49 11.13 8.63
N ILE A 130 -6.01 9.91 8.88
CA ILE A 130 -6.75 8.68 8.59
C ILE A 130 -6.71 7.78 9.83
N PRO A 131 -7.87 7.43 10.43
CA PRO A 131 -7.94 6.51 11.55
C PRO A 131 -7.37 5.12 11.21
N LEU A 132 -7.01 4.37 12.24
CA LEU A 132 -6.68 2.95 12.12
C LEU A 132 -7.85 2.15 11.53
N THR A 133 -7.54 0.98 11.02
CA THR A 133 -8.46 0.04 10.38
C THR A 133 -9.73 -0.19 11.18
N LYS A 134 -10.89 -0.02 10.57
CA LYS A 134 -12.20 -0.23 11.18
C LYS A 134 -12.49 -1.71 11.41
N LYS A 135 -13.47 -2.02 12.27
CA LYS A 135 -13.92 -3.40 12.50
C LYS A 135 -14.51 -4.04 11.23
N SER A 136 -15.26 -3.27 10.43
CA SER A 136 -15.85 -3.74 9.17
C SER A 136 -14.81 -4.21 8.16
N GLU A 137 -13.64 -3.58 8.13
CA GLU A 137 -12.53 -3.97 7.24
C GLU A 137 -11.84 -5.28 7.67
N LYS A 138 -12.24 -5.87 8.80
CA LYS A 138 -11.70 -7.10 9.40
C LYS A 138 -12.70 -8.26 9.38
N ALA A 139 -13.70 -8.20 8.50
CA ALA A 139 -14.77 -9.19 8.42
C ALA A 139 -14.24 -10.60 8.11
N PHE A 140 -13.18 -10.72 7.33
CA PHE A 140 -12.56 -12.00 6.96
C PHE A 140 -11.42 -12.44 7.89
N GLY A 141 -11.11 -11.67 8.94
CA GLY A 141 -10.05 -11.99 9.88
C GLY A 141 -9.20 -10.79 10.28
N ARG A 142 -8.20 -11.05 11.12
CA ARG A 142 -7.29 -10.02 11.63
C ARG A 142 -5.87 -10.26 11.16
N HIS A 143 -5.34 -9.32 10.39
CA HIS A 143 -3.91 -9.25 10.12
C HIS A 143 -3.28 -8.19 11.04
N PRO A 144 -2.14 -8.46 11.71
CA PRO A 144 -1.58 -7.58 12.75
C PRO A 144 -1.20 -6.19 12.24
N THR A 145 -0.82 -6.08 10.98
CA THR A 145 -0.36 -4.82 10.36
C THR A 145 -1.30 -4.31 9.26
N GLN A 146 -2.56 -4.77 9.24
CA GLN A 146 -3.55 -4.34 8.24
C GLN A 146 -3.64 -2.81 8.17
N LYS A 147 -3.46 -2.25 6.99
CA LYS A 147 -3.65 -0.84 6.71
C LYS A 147 -5.13 -0.52 6.44
N PRO A 148 -5.62 0.69 6.79
CA PRO A 148 -6.99 1.08 6.48
C PRO A 148 -7.19 1.27 4.97
N GLU A 149 -8.36 0.89 4.47
CA GLU A 149 -8.73 1.01 3.06
C GLU A 149 -8.61 2.46 2.56
N ALA A 150 -9.10 3.42 3.34
CA ALA A 150 -9.01 4.84 2.99
C ALA A 150 -7.58 5.34 2.73
N LEU A 151 -6.56 4.72 3.35
CA LEU A 151 -5.16 5.06 3.10
C LEU A 151 -4.73 4.58 1.71
N LEU A 152 -5.03 3.31 1.40
CA LEU A 152 -4.62 2.70 0.13
C LEU A 152 -5.45 3.24 -1.05
N GLU A 153 -6.73 3.54 -0.85
CA GLU A 153 -7.55 4.24 -1.85
C GLU A 153 -6.93 5.59 -2.24
N ARG A 154 -6.48 6.36 -1.26
CA ARG A 154 -5.81 7.64 -1.51
C ARG A 154 -4.51 7.45 -2.31
N VAL A 155 -3.69 6.48 -1.95
CA VAL A 155 -2.46 6.13 -2.69
C VAL A 155 -2.77 5.73 -4.13
N VAL A 156 -3.73 4.85 -4.32
CA VAL A 156 -4.16 4.37 -5.65
C VAL A 156 -4.69 5.52 -6.51
N LEU A 157 -5.60 6.32 -5.95
CA LEU A 157 -6.20 7.46 -6.67
C LEU A 157 -5.17 8.54 -7.00
N ALA A 158 -4.19 8.78 -6.12
CA ALA A 158 -3.17 9.80 -6.35
C ALA A 158 -2.21 9.45 -7.50
N SER A 159 -1.81 8.19 -7.63
CA SER A 159 -0.63 7.81 -8.40
C SER A 159 -0.85 6.79 -9.51
N THR A 160 -2.11 6.44 -9.80
CA THR A 160 -2.46 5.50 -10.87
C THR A 160 -3.71 5.93 -11.62
N ASN A 161 -3.87 5.42 -12.85
CA ASN A 161 -5.07 5.56 -13.66
C ASN A 161 -5.84 4.23 -13.73
N PRO A 162 -7.16 4.24 -14.04
CA PRO A 162 -7.90 3.02 -14.34
C PRO A 162 -7.17 2.15 -15.37
N GLY A 163 -7.12 0.84 -15.15
CA GLY A 163 -6.40 -0.12 -15.99
C GLY A 163 -4.90 -0.28 -15.67
N ASP A 164 -4.30 0.60 -14.86
CA ASP A 164 -2.91 0.42 -14.43
C ASP A 164 -2.75 -0.85 -13.57
N LEU A 165 -1.56 -1.44 -13.61
CA LEU A 165 -1.20 -2.59 -12.81
C LEU A 165 -0.49 -2.17 -11.54
N ILE A 166 -0.98 -2.64 -10.40
CA ILE A 166 -0.41 -2.41 -9.07
C ILE A 166 0.15 -3.73 -8.54
N LEU A 167 1.40 -3.70 -8.07
CA LEU A 167 2.05 -4.81 -7.38
C LEU A 167 2.20 -4.48 -5.90
N ASP A 168 1.76 -5.38 -5.03
CA ASP A 168 2.06 -5.34 -3.59
C ASP A 168 2.83 -6.61 -3.20
N PRO A 169 4.16 -6.51 -3.00
CA PRO A 169 4.99 -7.67 -2.66
C PRO A 169 4.85 -8.13 -1.21
N PHE A 170 4.10 -7.39 -0.38
CA PHE A 170 3.84 -7.67 1.04
C PHE A 170 2.36 -7.45 1.35
N MET A 171 1.47 -8.07 0.56
CA MET A 171 0.06 -7.67 0.55
C MET A 171 -0.70 -7.96 1.86
N GLY A 172 -0.21 -8.88 2.70
CA GLY A 172 -0.84 -9.23 3.97
C GLY A 172 -2.33 -9.56 3.80
N SER A 173 -3.17 -8.70 4.35
CA SER A 173 -4.64 -8.83 4.25
C SER A 173 -5.24 -8.38 2.91
N GLY A 174 -4.44 -8.01 1.91
CA GLY A 174 -4.90 -7.62 0.58
C GLY A 174 -5.53 -6.22 0.47
N THR A 175 -5.31 -5.31 1.41
CA THR A 175 -5.95 -3.98 1.41
C THR A 175 -5.60 -3.17 0.15
N THR A 176 -4.36 -3.26 -0.35
CA THR A 176 -3.95 -2.62 -1.61
C THR A 176 -4.76 -3.17 -2.79
N GLY A 177 -5.00 -4.48 -2.82
CA GLY A 177 -5.80 -5.13 -3.86
C GLY A 177 -7.26 -4.69 -3.83
N VAL A 178 -7.88 -4.62 -2.64
CA VAL A 178 -9.23 -4.07 -2.47
C VAL A 178 -9.33 -2.66 -3.04
N ALA A 179 -8.41 -1.78 -2.68
CA ALA A 179 -8.37 -0.41 -3.20
C ALA A 179 -8.14 -0.38 -4.72
N ALA A 180 -7.27 -1.23 -5.25
CA ALA A 180 -6.98 -1.33 -6.67
C ALA A 180 -8.23 -1.75 -7.46
N LEU A 181 -8.87 -2.84 -7.08
CA LEU A 181 -10.05 -3.40 -7.74
C LEU A 181 -11.23 -2.42 -7.70
N ARG A 182 -11.51 -1.84 -6.54
CA ARG A 182 -12.60 -0.86 -6.34
C ARG A 182 -12.50 0.34 -7.29
N HIS A 183 -11.29 0.72 -7.63
CA HIS A 183 -11.03 1.85 -8.53
C HIS A 183 -10.64 1.42 -9.96
N GLY A 184 -10.90 0.18 -10.36
CA GLY A 184 -10.68 -0.30 -11.73
C GLY A 184 -9.22 -0.46 -12.13
N ARG A 185 -8.33 -0.74 -11.17
CA ARG A 185 -6.93 -1.09 -11.40
C ARG A 185 -6.76 -2.60 -11.40
N ARG A 186 -5.75 -3.09 -12.11
CA ARG A 186 -5.31 -4.48 -12.03
C ARG A 186 -4.38 -4.65 -10.84
N PHE A 187 -4.36 -5.83 -10.23
CA PHE A 187 -3.62 -6.08 -9.01
C PHE A 187 -2.85 -7.41 -9.06
N ILE A 188 -1.62 -7.38 -8.58
CA ILE A 188 -0.83 -8.56 -8.23
C ILE A 188 -0.40 -8.40 -6.78
N GLY A 189 -0.73 -9.37 -5.94
CA GLY A 189 -0.31 -9.41 -4.55
C GLY A 189 0.56 -10.63 -4.27
N ILE A 190 1.59 -10.47 -3.43
CA ILE A 190 2.44 -11.56 -2.96
C ILE A 190 2.31 -11.60 -1.43
N GLU A 191 2.02 -12.80 -0.91
CA GLU A 191 1.98 -13.08 0.51
C GLU A 191 2.67 -14.42 0.78
N MET A 192 3.55 -14.44 1.75
CA MET A 192 4.33 -15.62 2.10
C MET A 192 3.58 -16.54 3.06
N ASP A 193 2.72 -15.99 3.89
CA ASP A 193 1.92 -16.73 4.87
C ASP A 193 0.61 -17.19 4.22
N GLU A 194 0.50 -18.49 3.97
CA GLU A 194 -0.66 -19.10 3.34
C GLU A 194 -1.95 -18.88 4.15
N ALA A 195 -1.86 -18.81 5.48
CA ALA A 195 -3.01 -18.57 6.32
C ALA A 195 -3.57 -17.14 6.13
N TYR A 196 -2.70 -16.15 5.93
CA TYR A 196 -3.15 -14.80 5.57
C TYR A 196 -3.65 -14.73 4.13
N LEU A 197 -2.97 -15.42 3.21
CA LEU A 197 -3.38 -15.46 1.81
C LEU A 197 -4.77 -16.08 1.64
N GLU A 198 -4.96 -17.32 2.10
CA GLU A 198 -6.21 -18.07 1.88
C GLU A 198 -7.32 -17.66 2.85
N GLY A 199 -6.97 -17.36 4.12
CA GLY A 199 -7.94 -17.04 5.16
C GLY A 199 -8.44 -15.59 5.14
N ILE A 200 -7.67 -14.64 4.61
CA ILE A 200 -8.02 -13.22 4.68
C ILE A 200 -7.97 -12.54 3.32
N ALA A 201 -6.82 -12.57 2.63
CA ALA A 201 -6.62 -11.74 1.45
C ALA A 201 -7.49 -12.21 0.27
N ARG A 202 -7.47 -13.50 -0.05
CA ARG A 202 -8.26 -14.07 -1.16
C ARG A 202 -9.78 -13.86 -0.97
N PRO A 203 -10.40 -14.15 0.20
CA PRO A 203 -11.81 -13.87 0.42
C PRO A 203 -12.18 -12.39 0.32
N ARG A 204 -11.30 -11.49 0.80
CA ARG A 204 -11.54 -10.04 0.66
C ARG A 204 -11.52 -9.58 -0.80
N LEU A 205 -10.54 -10.03 -1.56
CA LEU A 205 -10.41 -9.68 -2.98
C LEU A 205 -11.56 -10.28 -3.79
N GLN A 206 -11.96 -11.51 -3.48
CA GLN A 206 -13.10 -12.15 -4.13
C GLN A 206 -14.40 -11.39 -3.86
N ALA A 207 -14.67 -11.01 -2.61
CA ALA A 207 -15.84 -10.22 -2.27
C ALA A 207 -15.89 -8.88 -3.02
N GLU A 208 -14.73 -8.22 -3.21
CA GLU A 208 -14.66 -6.98 -3.99
C GLU A 208 -14.95 -7.23 -5.48
N LEU A 209 -14.43 -8.32 -6.05
CA LEU A 209 -14.73 -8.72 -7.44
C LEU A 209 -16.20 -9.04 -7.65
N ASP A 210 -16.84 -9.72 -6.69
CA ASP A 210 -18.25 -10.10 -6.78
C ASP A 210 -19.18 -8.89 -6.80
N LEU A 211 -18.82 -7.81 -6.09
CA LEU A 211 -19.56 -6.55 -6.12
C LEU A 211 -19.59 -5.92 -7.53
N PHE A 212 -18.57 -6.16 -8.37
CA PHE A 212 -18.53 -5.63 -9.73
C PHE A 212 -19.19 -6.56 -10.77
N ARG A 213 -19.45 -7.83 -10.45
CA ARG A 213 -20.14 -8.76 -11.35
C ARG A 213 -21.59 -8.38 -11.60
N ASP A 214 -22.24 -7.78 -10.62
CA ASP A 214 -23.67 -7.43 -10.67
C ASP A 214 -23.94 -6.05 -11.29
N ILE A 215 -22.90 -5.32 -11.70
CA ILE A 215 -23.06 -4.05 -12.41
C ILE A 215 -23.22 -4.34 -13.91
N PRO A 216 -24.39 -4.05 -14.54
CA PRO A 216 -24.55 -4.23 -15.96
C PRO A 216 -23.48 -3.44 -16.72
N ALA A 217 -22.80 -4.09 -17.65
CA ALA A 217 -21.73 -3.49 -18.45
C ALA A 217 -22.26 -2.30 -19.27
N THR A 218 -22.18 -1.11 -18.74
CA THR A 218 -22.23 0.11 -19.55
C THR A 218 -20.87 0.30 -20.23
N GLY A 219 -20.69 -0.40 -21.36
CA GLY A 219 -19.81 0.01 -22.41
C GLY A 219 -18.31 -0.32 -22.38
N GLN A 220 -17.72 -0.89 -21.33
CA GLN A 220 -16.34 -1.43 -21.39
C GLN A 220 -16.21 -2.68 -20.51
N LYS A 221 -15.97 -3.84 -21.14
CA LYS A 221 -15.74 -5.10 -20.45
C LYS A 221 -14.40 -5.06 -19.71
N PRO A 222 -14.34 -5.31 -18.39
CA PRO A 222 -13.09 -5.71 -17.76
C PRO A 222 -12.67 -7.08 -18.33
N ASN A 223 -11.38 -7.31 -18.46
CA ASN A 223 -10.83 -8.61 -18.86
C ASN A 223 -11.39 -9.70 -17.95
N THR A 224 -11.84 -10.82 -18.55
CA THR A 224 -12.50 -11.90 -17.84
C THR A 224 -11.61 -12.51 -16.76
N GLU A 225 -12.24 -12.95 -15.67
CA GLU A 225 -11.64 -13.61 -14.51
C GLU A 225 -10.62 -14.71 -14.88
N ALA A 226 -10.92 -15.51 -15.90
CA ALA A 226 -10.02 -16.54 -16.41
C ALA A 226 -8.69 -15.99 -16.92
N GLN A 227 -8.66 -14.78 -17.49
CA GLN A 227 -7.43 -14.16 -17.95
C GLN A 227 -6.60 -13.63 -16.78
N LEU A 228 -7.24 -13.08 -15.74
CA LEU A 228 -6.55 -12.59 -14.53
C LEU A 228 -5.88 -13.76 -13.78
N TRP A 229 -6.57 -14.86 -13.60
CA TRP A 229 -6.04 -16.04 -12.90
C TRP A 229 -4.99 -16.78 -13.74
N HIS A 230 -5.12 -16.79 -15.07
CA HIS A 230 -4.13 -17.37 -15.97
C HIS A 230 -2.79 -16.61 -15.97
N GLU A 231 -2.85 -15.27 -15.89
CA GLU A 231 -1.65 -14.44 -15.77
C GLU A 231 -0.96 -14.64 -14.41
N ILE A 232 -1.73 -14.78 -13.32
CA ILE A 232 -1.21 -15.03 -11.97
C ILE A 232 -0.56 -16.43 -11.88
N ASP A 233 -1.21 -17.48 -12.39
CA ASP A 233 -0.67 -18.84 -12.42
C ASP A 233 0.58 -18.96 -13.31
N GLY A 234 0.65 -18.20 -14.40
CA GLY A 234 1.83 -18.14 -15.26
C GLY A 234 3.07 -17.56 -14.56
N ILE A 235 2.87 -16.53 -13.74
CA ILE A 235 3.95 -15.87 -12.98
C ILE A 235 4.43 -16.76 -11.82
N MET A 236 3.52 -17.48 -11.15
CA MET A 236 3.85 -18.38 -10.04
C MET A 236 4.63 -19.61 -10.50
N LYS A 237 4.44 -20.08 -11.74
CA LYS A 237 5.15 -21.21 -12.33
C LYS A 237 6.52 -20.86 -12.92
N ALA A 238 6.76 -19.61 -13.25
CA ALA A 238 8.02 -19.12 -13.82
C ALA A 238 9.09 -18.79 -12.76
N GLY A 239 8.76 -18.87 -11.46
CA GLY A 239 9.64 -18.56 -10.33
C GLY A 239 10.17 -19.77 -9.56
N LYS A 240 10.09 -20.99 -10.15
CA LYS A 240 10.73 -22.21 -9.60
C LYS A 240 12.03 -22.51 -10.29
#